data_fa7bf50898bfe736bcc72aa64a47268c
#
_entry.id   fa7bf50898bfe736bcc72aa64a47268c
#
_cell.length_a   1.000
_cell.length_b   1.000
_cell.length_c   1.000
_cell.angle_alpha   90.00
_cell.angle_beta   90.00
_cell.angle_gamma   90.00
#
_symmetry.space_group_name_H-M   'P 1'
#
loop_
_entity.id
_entity.type
_entity.pdbx_description
1 polymer ?
#
loop_
_entity_poly.entity_id
_entity_poly.type
_entity_poly.pdbx_seq_one_letter_code
_entity_poly.pdbx_strand_id
1 'polypeptide(L)'
;MEIRQSKKEDAEQFLELNKQLDDTGYMLYDPGERKMNVEVQRKAIAQMKADPSAHFLVAVENKTLVGFIAVLRGKLKRNSHSAYLVLGVDKNYRGQGVASALFEEVFSWSQIQGVSRLELTVIKHNHPAFNLYSKMGFILEGEKVRSLMIDGKPVNEYYMYKLL
;
A
#
# COMPACT_ATOMS: atom_id res chain seq x y z
N MET A 1 16.03 -4.11 -10.08
CA MET A 1 14.80 -4.20 -9.27
C MET A 1 13.80 -5.11 -9.96
N GLU A 2 13.21 -6.02 -9.21
CA GLU A 2 12.17 -6.96 -9.67
C GLU A 2 10.85 -6.63 -8.98
N ILE A 3 9.76 -6.50 -9.75
CA ILE A 3 8.40 -6.43 -9.22
C ILE A 3 7.73 -7.77 -9.46
N ARG A 4 7.21 -8.37 -8.43
CA ARG A 4 6.56 -9.68 -8.51
C ARG A 4 5.45 -9.85 -7.47
N GLN A 5 4.60 -10.83 -7.68
CA GLN A 5 3.63 -11.23 -6.68
C GLN A 5 4.34 -11.72 -5.40
N SER A 6 3.79 -11.35 -4.25
CA SER A 6 4.29 -11.81 -2.95
C SER A 6 4.15 -13.33 -2.79
N LYS A 7 5.02 -13.91 -2.00
CA LYS A 7 5.02 -15.31 -1.62
C LYS A 7 5.22 -15.46 -0.10
N LYS A 8 4.82 -16.58 0.45
CA LYS A 8 4.89 -16.82 1.90
C LYS A 8 6.31 -16.68 2.48
N GLU A 9 7.34 -16.91 1.67
CA GLU A 9 8.74 -16.77 2.03
C GLU A 9 9.16 -15.31 2.25
N ASP A 10 8.39 -14.35 1.74
CA ASP A 10 8.64 -12.91 1.95
C ASP A 10 8.23 -12.42 3.35
N ALA A 11 7.55 -13.26 4.15
CA ALA A 11 6.90 -12.85 5.39
C ALA A 11 7.85 -12.18 6.39
N GLU A 12 9.07 -12.69 6.54
CA GLU A 12 10.05 -12.13 7.47
C GLU A 12 10.51 -10.75 7.04
N GLN A 13 10.93 -10.61 5.78
CA GLN A 13 11.36 -9.32 5.24
C GLN A 13 10.21 -8.32 5.16
N PHE A 14 9.00 -8.76 4.83
CA PHE A 14 7.82 -7.91 4.80
C PHE A 14 7.46 -7.40 6.21
N LEU A 15 7.53 -8.24 7.23
CA LEU A 15 7.28 -7.84 8.61
C LEU A 15 8.33 -6.81 9.08
N GLU A 16 9.60 -7.02 8.75
CA GLU A 16 10.67 -6.07 9.07
C GLU A 16 10.47 -4.72 8.37
N LEU A 17 10.15 -4.74 7.07
CA LEU A 17 9.83 -3.52 6.33
C LEU A 17 8.66 -2.76 6.96
N ASN A 18 7.59 -3.46 7.35
CA ASN A 18 6.44 -2.81 8.00
C ASN A 18 6.81 -2.15 9.32
N LYS A 19 7.66 -2.77 10.15
CA LYS A 19 8.13 -2.15 11.40
C LYS A 19 8.91 -0.86 11.13
N GLN A 20 9.79 -0.87 10.12
CA GLN A 20 10.52 0.34 9.71
C GLN A 20 9.58 1.43 9.18
N LEU A 21 8.53 1.05 8.47
CA LEU A 21 7.53 1.99 7.97
C LEU A 21 6.66 2.55 9.10
N ASP A 22 6.28 1.73 10.08
CA ASP A 22 5.54 2.19 11.26
C ASP A 22 6.34 3.26 12.03
N ASP A 23 7.65 3.12 12.11
CA ASP A 23 8.55 4.10 12.75
C ASP A 23 8.58 5.46 12.03
N THR A 24 8.10 5.55 10.80
CA THR A 24 8.00 6.85 10.09
C THR A 24 6.88 7.75 10.61
N GLY A 25 5.91 7.20 11.34
CA GLY A 25 4.73 7.91 11.80
C GLY A 25 3.65 8.16 10.73
N TYR A 26 3.80 7.59 9.53
CA TYR A 26 2.86 7.75 8.41
C TYR A 26 1.99 6.53 8.13
N MET A 27 2.18 5.45 8.89
CA MET A 27 1.39 4.23 8.77
C MET A 27 0.26 4.21 9.81
N LEU A 28 -0.65 3.24 9.66
CA LEU A 28 -1.79 3.11 10.58
C LEU A 28 -1.37 2.68 11.99
N TYR A 29 -0.32 1.85 12.09
CA TYR A 29 0.21 1.42 13.39
C TYR A 29 1.15 2.46 13.96
N ASP A 30 1.06 2.71 15.27
CA ASP A 30 2.09 3.44 15.99
C ASP A 30 3.43 2.68 15.98
N PRO A 31 4.56 3.38 16.13
CA PRO A 31 5.84 2.70 16.34
C PRO A 31 5.77 1.70 17.50
N GLY A 32 6.13 0.45 17.24
CA GLY A 32 6.11 -0.63 18.23
C GLY A 32 4.76 -1.25 18.54
N GLU A 33 3.66 -0.76 17.98
CA GLU A 33 2.30 -1.30 18.20
C GLU A 33 2.08 -2.64 17.50
N ARG A 34 2.76 -2.88 16.37
CA ARG A 34 2.60 -4.10 15.57
C ARG A 34 3.11 -5.32 16.34
N LYS A 35 2.21 -6.21 16.74
CA LYS A 35 2.50 -7.44 17.48
C LYS A 35 2.50 -8.72 16.62
N MET A 36 2.40 -8.57 15.31
CA MET A 36 2.40 -9.69 14.39
C MET A 36 3.77 -10.39 14.37
N ASN A 37 3.76 -11.72 14.41
CA ASN A 37 4.97 -12.53 14.21
C ASN A 37 5.06 -13.06 12.77
N VAL A 38 6.21 -13.64 12.42
CA VAL A 38 6.49 -14.15 11.07
C VAL A 38 5.46 -15.19 10.60
N GLU A 39 5.03 -16.09 11.49
CA GLU A 39 4.08 -17.14 11.13
C GLU A 39 2.68 -16.58 10.83
N VAL A 40 2.22 -15.61 11.61
CA VAL A 40 0.97 -14.88 11.33
C VAL A 40 1.06 -14.12 10.02
N GLN A 41 2.19 -13.47 9.78
CA GLN A 41 2.43 -12.76 8.52
C GLN A 41 2.46 -13.70 7.31
N ARG A 42 3.07 -14.87 7.46
CA ARG A 42 3.09 -15.91 6.40
C ARG A 42 1.68 -16.39 6.04
N LYS A 43 0.84 -16.61 7.03
CA LYS A 43 -0.58 -16.97 6.81
C LYS A 43 -1.35 -15.83 6.12
N ALA A 44 -1.13 -14.59 6.53
CA ALA A 44 -1.79 -13.43 5.92
C ALA A 44 -1.42 -13.30 4.43
N ILE A 45 -0.16 -13.45 4.07
CA ILE A 45 0.30 -13.43 2.67
C ILE A 45 -0.36 -14.57 1.87
N ALA A 46 -0.39 -15.79 2.43
CA ALA A 46 -1.03 -16.93 1.78
C ALA A 46 -2.53 -16.71 1.54
N GLN A 47 -3.23 -16.11 2.51
CA GLN A 47 -4.65 -15.77 2.38
C GLN A 47 -4.89 -14.71 1.29
N MET A 48 -4.07 -13.66 1.24
CA MET A 48 -4.17 -12.65 0.19
C MET A 48 -3.92 -13.26 -1.20
N LYS A 49 -2.94 -14.16 -1.32
CA LYS A 49 -2.66 -14.84 -2.58
C LYS A 49 -3.82 -15.73 -3.03
N ALA A 50 -4.55 -16.34 -2.12
CA ALA A 50 -5.70 -17.19 -2.41
C ALA A 50 -6.98 -16.39 -2.70
N ASP A 51 -7.05 -15.12 -2.33
CA ASP A 51 -8.20 -14.24 -2.53
C ASP A 51 -8.15 -13.62 -3.93
N PRO A 52 -9.07 -13.97 -4.86
CA PRO A 52 -9.07 -13.41 -6.22
C PRO A 52 -9.39 -11.91 -6.26
N SER A 53 -9.89 -11.33 -5.16
CA SER A 53 -10.13 -9.89 -5.04
C SER A 53 -8.91 -9.11 -4.53
N ALA A 54 -7.85 -9.79 -4.13
CA ALA A 54 -6.61 -9.19 -3.66
C ALA A 54 -5.47 -9.39 -4.65
N HIS A 55 -4.62 -8.38 -4.77
CA HIS A 55 -3.36 -8.49 -5.51
C HIS A 55 -2.25 -7.86 -4.67
N PHE A 56 -1.23 -8.66 -4.36
CA PHE A 56 -0.18 -8.22 -3.47
C PHE A 56 1.18 -8.35 -4.15
N LEU A 57 1.77 -7.21 -4.49
CA LEU A 57 3.07 -7.11 -5.16
C LEU A 57 4.15 -6.65 -4.19
N VAL A 58 5.36 -7.13 -4.43
CA VAL A 58 6.58 -6.71 -3.73
C VAL A 58 7.63 -6.27 -4.74
N ALA A 59 8.40 -5.27 -4.34
CA ALA A 59 9.60 -4.83 -5.04
C ALA A 59 10.83 -5.41 -4.33
N VAL A 60 11.68 -6.07 -5.09
CA VAL A 60 12.89 -6.73 -4.58
C VAL A 60 14.12 -6.19 -5.30
N GLU A 61 15.10 -5.73 -4.54
CA GLU A 61 16.39 -5.28 -5.04
C GLU A 61 17.50 -6.05 -4.32
N ASN A 62 18.40 -6.69 -5.09
CA ASN A 62 19.51 -7.48 -4.54
C ASN A 62 19.07 -8.47 -3.44
N LYS A 63 17.95 -9.20 -3.66
CA LYS A 63 17.33 -10.15 -2.73
C LYS A 63 16.70 -9.51 -1.48
N THR A 64 16.67 -8.18 -1.38
CA THR A 64 16.04 -7.45 -0.28
C THR A 64 14.69 -6.93 -0.72
N LEU A 65 13.67 -7.12 0.10
CA LEU A 65 12.33 -6.57 -0.11
C LEU A 65 12.35 -5.08 0.26
N VAL A 66 12.18 -4.21 -0.73
CA VAL A 66 12.35 -2.75 -0.58
C VAL A 66 11.04 -1.97 -0.72
N GLY A 67 9.96 -2.62 -1.08
CA GLY A 67 8.64 -1.99 -1.17
C GLY A 67 7.54 -3.01 -1.44
N PHE A 68 6.32 -2.57 -1.27
CA PHE A 68 5.13 -3.37 -1.58
C PHE A 68 3.95 -2.48 -1.98
N ILE A 69 3.00 -3.08 -2.68
CA ILE A 69 1.67 -2.53 -2.89
C ILE A 69 0.63 -3.64 -2.75
N ALA A 70 -0.36 -3.40 -1.90
CA ALA A 70 -1.52 -4.27 -1.75
C ALA A 70 -2.73 -3.62 -2.42
N VAL A 71 -3.46 -4.41 -3.20
CA VAL A 71 -4.67 -4.01 -3.92
C VAL A 71 -5.83 -4.83 -3.35
N LEU A 72 -6.83 -4.16 -2.82
CA LEU A 72 -8.01 -4.77 -2.23
C LEU A 72 -9.26 -4.34 -3.03
N ARG A 73 -9.71 -5.22 -3.90
CA ARG A 73 -10.86 -4.99 -4.76
C ARG A 73 -12.18 -5.21 -4.01
N GLY A 74 -13.19 -4.42 -4.32
CA GLY A 74 -14.55 -4.68 -3.84
C GLY A 74 -15.07 -6.04 -4.29
N LYS A 75 -15.81 -6.73 -3.39
CA LYS A 75 -16.29 -8.11 -3.62
C LYS A 75 -17.74 -8.17 -4.09
N LEU A 76 -18.44 -7.05 -4.06
CA LEU A 76 -19.84 -6.97 -4.43
C LEU A 76 -20.00 -6.39 -5.83
N LYS A 77 -21.09 -6.73 -6.51
CA LYS A 77 -21.37 -6.30 -7.89
C LYS A 77 -21.25 -4.77 -8.07
N ARG A 78 -21.67 -3.97 -7.08
CA ARG A 78 -21.64 -2.51 -7.15
C ARG A 78 -20.29 -1.87 -6.91
N ASN A 79 -19.33 -2.57 -6.29
CA ASN A 79 -18.01 -2.03 -5.97
C ASN A 79 -16.85 -2.85 -6.55
N SER A 80 -17.12 -3.89 -7.34
CA SER A 80 -16.07 -4.74 -7.92
C SER A 80 -15.22 -4.05 -8.99
N HIS A 81 -15.62 -2.87 -9.44
CA HIS A 81 -14.85 -2.00 -10.33
C HIS A 81 -13.85 -1.10 -9.58
N SER A 82 -13.88 -1.11 -8.26
CA SER A 82 -13.07 -0.25 -7.40
C SER A 82 -12.13 -1.07 -6.54
N ALA A 83 -10.90 -0.57 -6.33
CA ALA A 83 -9.93 -1.19 -5.47
C ALA A 83 -9.22 -0.15 -4.58
N TYR A 84 -9.00 -0.54 -3.31
CA TYR A 84 -8.23 0.23 -2.34
C TYR A 84 -6.77 -0.19 -2.35
N LEU A 85 -5.86 0.77 -2.27
CA LEU A 85 -4.42 0.56 -2.34
C LEU A 85 -3.74 0.87 -1.00
N VAL A 86 -2.76 0.03 -0.65
CA VAL A 86 -1.81 0.30 0.44
C VAL A 86 -0.41 0.15 -0.11
N LEU A 87 0.39 1.21 -0.02
CA LEU A 87 1.76 1.26 -0.53
C LEU A 87 2.76 1.51 0.61
N GLY A 88 3.88 0.82 0.56
CA GLY A 88 5.02 1.09 1.43
C GLY A 88 6.34 0.93 0.66
N VAL A 89 7.27 1.87 0.87
CA VAL A 89 8.63 1.82 0.28
C VAL A 89 9.65 2.16 1.36
N ASP A 90 10.66 1.31 1.50
CA ASP A 90 11.79 1.53 2.39
C ASP A 90 12.40 2.92 2.12
N LYS A 91 12.65 3.65 3.21
CA LYS A 91 13.18 5.03 3.16
C LYS A 91 14.47 5.17 2.35
N ASN A 92 15.32 4.13 2.38
CA ASN A 92 16.62 4.12 1.69
C ASN A 92 16.46 3.93 0.17
N TYR A 93 15.28 3.51 -0.30
CA TYR A 93 14.98 3.27 -1.71
C TYR A 93 13.97 4.25 -2.29
N ARG A 94 13.60 5.28 -1.52
CA ARG A 94 12.73 6.36 -2.02
C ARG A 94 13.45 7.19 -3.09
N GLY A 95 12.68 7.77 -4.00
CA GLY A 95 13.23 8.55 -5.11
C GLY A 95 13.92 7.72 -6.20
N GLN A 96 13.94 6.40 -6.10
CA GLN A 96 14.58 5.49 -7.05
C GLN A 96 13.58 4.76 -7.98
N GLY A 97 12.34 5.23 -8.05
CA GLY A 97 11.33 4.69 -8.96
C GLY A 97 10.57 3.46 -8.45
N VAL A 98 10.85 2.98 -7.21
CA VAL A 98 10.19 1.78 -6.66
C VAL A 98 8.68 1.90 -6.65
N ALA A 99 8.14 3.01 -6.12
CA ALA A 99 6.71 3.24 -6.06
C ALA A 99 6.08 3.34 -7.46
N SER A 100 6.73 4.04 -8.40
CA SER A 100 6.25 4.15 -9.78
C SER A 100 6.14 2.80 -10.45
N ALA A 101 7.15 1.94 -10.31
CA ALA A 101 7.15 0.59 -10.88
C ALA A 101 6.02 -0.28 -10.29
N LEU A 102 5.79 -0.20 -8.97
CA LEU A 102 4.68 -0.88 -8.32
C LEU A 102 3.31 -0.40 -8.85
N PHE A 103 3.13 0.90 -9.03
CA PHE A 103 1.90 1.46 -9.59
C PHE A 103 1.68 1.05 -11.04
N GLU A 104 2.69 1.02 -11.89
CA GLU A 104 2.58 0.59 -13.30
C GLU A 104 2.06 -0.85 -13.39
N GLU A 105 2.57 -1.75 -12.57
CA GLU A 105 2.07 -3.13 -12.50
C GLU A 105 0.60 -3.19 -12.02
N VAL A 106 0.24 -2.38 -11.02
CA VAL A 106 -1.16 -2.28 -10.56
C VAL A 106 -2.07 -1.75 -11.65
N PHE A 107 -1.66 -0.72 -12.40
CA PHE A 107 -2.47 -0.18 -13.50
C PHE A 107 -2.71 -1.22 -14.59
N SER A 108 -1.67 -1.94 -14.99
CA SER A 108 -1.76 -3.02 -15.97
C SER A 108 -2.68 -4.14 -15.49
N TRP A 109 -2.51 -4.60 -14.27
CA TRP A 109 -3.36 -5.60 -13.64
C TRP A 109 -4.82 -5.15 -13.57
N SER A 110 -5.05 -3.91 -13.16
CA SER A 110 -6.39 -3.33 -13.01
C SER A 110 -7.16 -3.31 -14.32
N GLN A 111 -6.51 -2.94 -15.42
CA GLN A 111 -7.11 -2.95 -16.76
C GLN A 111 -7.55 -4.36 -17.16
N ILE A 112 -6.70 -5.36 -16.94
CA ILE A 112 -7.00 -6.78 -17.25
C ILE A 112 -8.17 -7.27 -16.39
N GLN A 113 -8.24 -6.86 -15.13
CA GLN A 113 -9.27 -7.32 -14.19
C GLN A 113 -10.59 -6.51 -14.25
N GLY A 114 -10.67 -5.47 -15.08
CA GLY A 114 -11.85 -4.61 -15.16
C GLY A 114 -12.03 -3.71 -13.95
N VAL A 115 -10.94 -3.37 -13.26
CA VAL A 115 -10.93 -2.34 -12.20
C VAL A 115 -10.72 -0.99 -12.86
N SER A 116 -11.71 -0.10 -12.74
CA SER A 116 -11.70 1.23 -13.37
C SER A 116 -11.50 2.38 -12.40
N ARG A 117 -11.49 2.10 -11.08
CA ARG A 117 -11.26 3.07 -10.02
C ARG A 117 -10.27 2.52 -9.00
N LEU A 118 -9.21 3.28 -8.76
CA LEU A 118 -8.26 3.05 -7.66
C LEU A 118 -8.41 4.15 -6.63
N GLU A 119 -8.32 3.80 -5.35
CA GLU A 119 -8.43 4.76 -4.26
C GLU A 119 -7.42 4.46 -3.16
N LEU A 120 -7.02 5.49 -2.45
CA LEU A 120 -6.14 5.39 -1.29
C LEU A 120 -6.42 6.56 -0.33
N THR A 121 -5.90 6.44 0.88
CA THR A 121 -5.84 7.54 1.85
C THR A 121 -4.40 7.90 2.15
N VAL A 122 -4.17 9.15 2.49
CA VAL A 122 -2.86 9.66 2.88
C VAL A 122 -3.01 10.65 4.03
N ILE A 123 -2.18 10.54 5.06
CA ILE A 123 -2.14 11.50 6.16
C ILE A 123 -1.87 12.89 5.60
N LYS A 124 -2.67 13.89 6.00
CA LYS A 124 -2.64 15.25 5.43
C LYS A 124 -1.26 15.90 5.43
N HIS A 125 -0.45 15.67 6.45
CA HIS A 125 0.91 16.22 6.54
C HIS A 125 1.99 15.34 5.89
N ASN A 126 1.63 14.21 5.31
CA ASN A 126 2.57 13.38 4.54
C ASN A 126 2.71 13.92 3.11
N HIS A 127 3.36 15.08 2.97
CA HIS A 127 3.53 15.76 1.69
C HIS A 127 4.29 14.94 0.64
N PRO A 128 5.36 14.18 0.98
CA PRO A 128 6.05 13.35 0.00
C PRO A 128 5.14 12.30 -0.64
N ALA A 129 4.29 11.63 0.14
CA ALA A 129 3.35 10.64 -0.38
C ALA A 129 2.24 11.30 -1.23
N PHE A 130 1.67 12.42 -0.77
CA PHE A 130 0.69 13.19 -1.54
C PHE A 130 1.23 13.59 -2.91
N ASN A 131 2.46 14.11 -2.97
CA ASN A 131 3.12 14.51 -4.21
C ASN A 131 3.38 13.31 -5.13
N LEU A 132 3.81 12.18 -4.57
CA LEU A 132 3.97 10.93 -5.32
C LEU A 132 2.64 10.50 -5.96
N TYR A 133 1.56 10.45 -5.19
CA TYR A 133 0.25 10.03 -5.69
C TYR A 133 -0.29 10.98 -6.76
N SER A 134 -0.12 12.31 -6.57
CA SER A 134 -0.47 13.31 -7.58
C SER A 134 0.31 13.09 -8.88
N LYS A 135 1.62 12.81 -8.80
CA LYS A 135 2.47 12.48 -9.95
C LYS A 135 2.00 11.20 -10.67
N MET A 136 1.50 10.22 -9.93
CA MET A 136 0.94 8.97 -10.48
C MET A 136 -0.48 9.16 -11.05
N GLY A 137 -1.02 10.37 -11.03
CA GLY A 137 -2.32 10.72 -11.60
C GLY A 137 -3.50 10.56 -10.64
N PHE A 138 -3.25 10.41 -9.34
CA PHE A 138 -4.31 10.44 -8.34
C PHE A 138 -4.76 11.87 -8.09
N ILE A 139 -6.05 12.04 -7.85
CA ILE A 139 -6.74 13.33 -7.66
C ILE A 139 -7.31 13.36 -6.25
N LEU A 140 -7.20 14.51 -5.58
CA LEU A 140 -7.83 14.75 -4.29
C LEU A 140 -9.36 14.66 -4.43
N GLU A 141 -10.00 13.80 -3.66
CA GLU A 141 -11.46 13.60 -3.66
C GLU A 141 -12.12 14.28 -2.46
N GLY A 142 -11.46 14.26 -1.31
CA GLY A 142 -11.98 14.84 -0.10
C GLY A 142 -11.04 14.71 1.09
N GLU A 143 -11.45 15.29 2.21
CA GLU A 143 -10.70 15.24 3.46
C GLU A 143 -11.47 14.43 4.51
N LYS A 144 -10.80 13.49 5.12
CA LYS A 144 -11.29 12.64 6.21
C LYS A 144 -10.91 13.29 7.54
N VAL A 145 -11.87 14.03 8.11
CA VAL A 145 -11.61 14.87 9.29
C VAL A 145 -11.47 14.04 10.55
N ARG A 146 -10.36 14.26 11.30
CA ARG A 146 -10.06 13.59 12.58
C ARG A 146 -10.12 12.07 12.50
N SER A 147 -9.65 11.51 11.40
CA SER A 147 -9.73 10.06 11.15
C SER A 147 -8.70 9.25 11.95
N LEU A 148 -7.63 9.88 12.40
CA LEU A 148 -6.58 9.27 13.19
C LEU A 148 -6.28 10.10 14.43
N MET A 149 -5.76 9.42 15.48
CA MET A 149 -5.15 10.05 16.64
C MET A 149 -3.67 9.71 16.65
N ILE A 150 -2.81 10.71 16.54
CA ILE A 150 -1.35 10.54 16.55
C ILE A 150 -0.78 11.40 17.67
N ASP A 151 -0.07 10.77 18.60
CA ASP A 151 0.49 11.44 19.79
C ASP A 151 -0.55 12.28 20.57
N GLY A 152 -1.76 11.73 20.72
CA GLY A 152 -2.88 12.37 21.40
C GLY A 152 -3.53 13.53 20.65
N LYS A 153 -3.17 13.77 19.39
CA LYS A 153 -3.73 14.83 18.55
C LYS A 153 -4.55 14.25 17.39
N PRO A 154 -5.72 14.83 17.07
CA PRO A 154 -6.48 14.42 15.92
C PRO A 154 -5.77 14.83 14.63
N VAL A 155 -5.74 13.91 13.67
CA VAL A 155 -5.10 14.10 12.36
C VAL A 155 -6.09 13.75 11.26
N ASN A 156 -6.10 14.56 10.20
CA ASN A 156 -6.92 14.32 9.03
C ASN A 156 -6.14 13.50 8.00
N GLU A 157 -6.89 12.76 7.17
CA GLU A 157 -6.38 12.12 5.97
C GLU A 157 -7.03 12.72 4.74
N TYR A 158 -6.37 12.63 3.59
CA TYR A 158 -6.98 12.89 2.28
C TYR A 158 -7.44 11.57 1.66
N TYR A 159 -8.63 11.59 1.04
CA TYR A 159 -9.02 10.60 0.05
C TYR A 159 -8.48 11.01 -1.30
N MET A 160 -7.83 10.09 -1.99
CA MET A 160 -7.39 10.29 -3.37
C MET A 160 -7.86 9.14 -4.24
N TYR A 161 -8.18 9.42 -5.50
CA TYR A 161 -8.64 8.43 -6.47
C TYR A 161 -7.96 8.61 -7.82
N LYS A 162 -7.92 7.54 -8.59
CA LYS A 162 -7.52 7.54 -10.01
C LYS A 162 -8.51 6.71 -10.79
N LEU A 163 -9.01 7.25 -11.90
CA LEU A 163 -9.77 6.49 -12.90
C LEU A 163 -8.80 5.93 -13.96
N LEU A 164 -9.09 4.70 -14.41
CA LEU A 164 -8.33 4.00 -15.43
C LEU A 164 -9.15 3.83 -16.71
#